data_8d4cece69b20a8b8354452ac15bb5505
#
_entry.id   8d4cece69b20a8b8354452ac15bb5505
#
_cell.length_a   1.000
_cell.length_b   1.000
_cell.length_c   1.000
_cell.angle_alpha   90.00
_cell.angle_beta   90.00
_cell.angle_gamma   90.00
#
_symmetry.space_group_name_H-M   'P 1'
#
loop_
_entity.id
_entity.type
_entity.pdbx_description
1 polymer ?
#
loop_
_entity_poly.entity_id
_entity_poly.type
_entity_poly.pdbx_seq_one_letter_code
_entity_poly.pdbx_strand_id
1 'polypeptide(L)'
;MSLKLGVLISGSGTNLQALIDCINNGSLDATIELVVSSRPSAQGLKRAEAAGIQTLTLSKEIYADPLTADMVIASELKRMGVDYVVMAGYMR
;
A
#
# COMPACT_ATOMS: atom_id res chain seq x y z
N MET A 1 6.75 18.78 7.64
CA MET A 1 5.50 18.16 7.15
C MET A 1 5.75 16.70 6.83
N SER A 2 4.84 15.84 7.24
CA SER A 2 4.97 14.41 6.96
C SER A 2 4.65 14.10 5.51
N LEU A 3 5.44 13.20 4.90
CA LEU A 3 5.14 12.67 3.59
C LEU A 3 3.95 11.72 3.67
N LYS A 4 3.10 11.76 2.66
CA LYS A 4 1.97 10.85 2.55
C LYS A 4 2.30 9.75 1.56
N LEU A 5 2.30 8.51 2.02
CA LEU A 5 2.75 7.36 1.24
C LEU A 5 1.58 6.45 0.87
N GLY A 6 1.66 5.91 -0.34
CA GLY A 6 0.87 4.77 -0.73
C GLY A 6 1.81 3.58 -0.91
N VAL A 7 1.46 2.42 -0.40
CA VAL A 7 2.32 1.24 -0.44
C VAL A 7 1.63 0.14 -1.23
N LEU A 8 2.33 -0.42 -2.21
CA LEU A 8 1.82 -1.52 -3.03
C LEU A 8 2.48 -2.82 -2.57
N ILE A 9 1.66 -3.81 -2.26
CA ILE A 9 2.13 -5.12 -1.77
C ILE A 9 1.46 -6.26 -2.52
N SER A 10 2.04 -7.45 -2.43
CA SER A 10 1.40 -8.66 -2.99
C SER A 10 1.63 -9.91 -2.12
N GLY A 11 2.37 -9.81 -1.04
CA GLY A 11 2.76 -10.96 -0.23
C GLY A 11 2.69 -10.71 1.26
N SER A 12 3.70 -11.18 1.99
CA SER A 12 3.71 -11.18 3.45
C SER A 12 3.74 -9.79 4.09
N GLY A 13 4.22 -8.78 3.35
CA GLY A 13 4.27 -7.43 3.87
C GLY A 13 5.41 -7.17 4.83
N THR A 14 6.49 -7.95 4.78
CA THR A 14 7.64 -7.71 5.65
C THR A 14 8.26 -6.34 5.40
N ASN A 15 8.33 -5.92 4.13
CA ASN A 15 8.82 -4.58 3.79
C ASN A 15 7.86 -3.50 4.29
N LEU A 16 6.55 -3.75 4.21
CA LEU A 16 5.56 -2.85 4.77
C LEU A 16 5.72 -2.72 6.29
N GLN A 17 5.94 -3.83 6.98
CA GLN A 17 6.13 -3.80 8.42
C GLN A 17 7.39 -3.00 8.79
N ALA A 18 8.47 -3.18 8.05
CA ALA A 18 9.69 -2.40 8.28
C ALA A 18 9.44 -0.90 8.12
N LEU A 19 8.63 -0.52 7.13
CA LEU A 19 8.27 0.87 6.89
C LEU A 19 7.42 1.41 8.04
N ILE A 20 6.43 0.65 8.49
CA ILE A 20 5.58 1.01 9.62
C ILE A 20 6.45 1.22 10.87
N ASP A 21 7.39 0.31 11.13
CA ASP A 21 8.27 0.39 12.29
C ASP A 21 9.14 1.66 12.23
N CYS A 22 9.67 2.00 11.06
CA CYS A 22 10.47 3.22 10.89
C CYS A 22 9.64 4.48 11.16
N ILE A 23 8.39 4.49 10.77
CA ILE A 23 7.49 5.61 11.05
C ILE A 23 7.21 5.70 12.55
N ASN A 24 6.93 4.58 13.17
CA ASN A 24 6.55 4.53 14.59
C ASN A 24 7.71 4.91 15.51
N ASN A 25 8.94 4.57 15.13
CA ASN A 25 10.12 4.90 15.97
C ASN A 25 10.72 6.26 15.65
N GLY A 26 10.11 7.01 14.72
CA GLY A 26 10.56 8.36 14.38
C GLY A 26 11.70 8.43 13.38
N SER A 27 12.16 7.30 12.84
CA SER A 27 13.22 7.29 11.83
C SER A 27 12.77 7.87 10.50
N LEU A 28 11.48 7.83 10.22
CA LEU A 28 10.91 8.32 8.97
C LEU A 28 9.70 9.20 9.28
N ASP A 29 9.76 10.46 8.85
CA ASP A 29 8.64 11.38 9.03
C ASP A 29 7.67 11.24 7.87
N ALA A 30 6.79 10.26 7.97
CA ALA A 30 5.81 9.96 6.94
C ALA A 30 4.58 9.30 7.54
N THR A 31 3.50 9.29 6.77
CA THR A 31 2.29 8.53 7.10
C THR A 31 1.93 7.66 5.91
N ILE A 32 1.45 6.45 6.18
CA ILE A 32 0.96 5.58 5.12
C ILE A 32 -0.55 5.80 5.04
N GLU A 33 -0.99 6.36 3.92
CA GLU A 33 -2.41 6.71 3.73
C GLU A 33 -3.20 5.55 3.15
N LEU A 34 -2.55 4.70 2.34
CA LEU A 34 -3.23 3.60 1.67
C LEU A 34 -2.25 2.46 1.40
N VAL A 35 -2.68 1.24 1.65
CA VAL A 35 -1.97 0.03 1.25
C VAL A 35 -2.81 -0.68 0.20
N VAL A 36 -2.23 -0.91 -0.97
CA VAL A 36 -2.89 -1.59 -2.08
C VAL A 36 -2.26 -2.97 -2.25
N SER A 37 -3.10 -4.00 -2.27
CA SER A 37 -2.64 -5.38 -2.48
C SER A 37 -3.23 -5.93 -3.77
N SER A 38 -2.43 -6.68 -4.50
CA SER A 38 -2.88 -7.42 -5.67
C SER A 38 -3.56 -8.73 -5.28
N ARG A 39 -3.49 -9.13 -4.01
CA ARG A 39 -4.06 -10.39 -3.53
C ARG A 39 -4.85 -10.17 -2.25
N PRO A 40 -6.10 -10.70 -2.17
CA PRO A 40 -6.91 -10.55 -0.96
C PRO A 40 -6.36 -11.34 0.24
N SER A 41 -5.54 -12.37 -0.02
CA SER A 41 -4.96 -13.19 1.03
C SER A 41 -3.59 -12.69 1.51
N ALA A 42 -3.11 -11.55 1.04
CA ALA A 42 -1.81 -11.03 1.42
C ALA A 42 -1.75 -10.73 2.91
N GLN A 43 -0.75 -11.26 3.61
CA GLN A 43 -0.58 -11.01 5.04
C GLN A 43 -0.29 -9.55 5.33
N GLY A 44 0.30 -8.84 4.37
CA GLY A 44 0.54 -7.42 4.51
C GLY A 44 -0.72 -6.61 4.75
N LEU A 45 -1.88 -7.07 4.26
CA LEU A 45 -3.15 -6.40 4.54
C LEU A 45 -3.48 -6.46 6.03
N LYS A 46 -3.21 -7.58 6.69
CA LYS A 46 -3.42 -7.71 8.12
C LYS A 46 -2.50 -6.78 8.90
N ARG A 47 -1.26 -6.62 8.44
CA ARG A 47 -0.32 -5.68 9.06
C ARG A 47 -0.80 -4.25 8.95
N ALA A 48 -1.33 -3.87 7.79
CA ALA A 48 -1.89 -2.53 7.57
C ALA A 48 -3.12 -2.30 8.45
N GLU A 49 -4.01 -3.26 8.53
CA GLU A 49 -5.21 -3.16 9.37
C GLU A 49 -4.85 -3.02 10.84
N ALA A 50 -3.87 -3.79 11.31
CA ALA A 50 -3.40 -3.71 12.69
C ALA A 50 -2.79 -2.33 13.00
N ALA A 51 -2.23 -1.67 12.01
CA ALA A 51 -1.67 -0.32 12.16
C ALA A 51 -2.70 0.79 11.94
N GLY A 52 -3.95 0.44 11.66
CA GLY A 52 -5.01 1.44 11.42
C GLY A 52 -4.94 2.09 10.05
N ILE A 53 -4.32 1.45 9.08
CA ILE A 53 -4.13 1.99 7.74
C ILE A 53 -5.23 1.47 6.82
N GLN A 54 -5.76 2.34 5.96
CA GLN A 54 -6.74 1.93 4.95
C GLN A 54 -6.11 1.00 3.93
N THR A 55 -6.89 0.03 3.47
CA THR A 55 -6.42 -0.96 2.49
C THR A 55 -7.34 -0.98 1.29
N LEU A 56 -6.76 -1.33 0.14
CA LEU A 56 -7.47 -1.56 -1.11
C LEU A 56 -6.95 -2.86 -1.71
N THR A 57 -7.82 -3.80 -1.95
CA THR A 57 -7.46 -5.05 -2.61
C THR A 57 -8.01 -5.04 -4.03
N LEU A 58 -7.14 -5.27 -5.01
CA LEU A 58 -7.57 -5.37 -6.40
C LEU A 58 -8.31 -6.68 -6.61
N SER A 59 -9.44 -6.64 -7.32
CA SER A 59 -10.14 -7.85 -7.69
C SER A 59 -9.29 -8.62 -8.70
N LYS A 60 -9.56 -9.93 -8.81
CA LYS A 60 -8.83 -10.78 -9.75
C LYS A 60 -8.97 -10.27 -11.19
N GLU A 61 -10.15 -9.79 -11.55
CA GLU A 61 -10.41 -9.27 -12.88
C GLU A 61 -9.66 -7.98 -13.15
N ILE A 62 -9.61 -7.08 -12.17
CA ILE A 62 -8.87 -5.84 -12.29
C ILE A 62 -7.37 -6.12 -12.38
N TYR A 63 -6.87 -6.99 -11.53
CA TYR A 63 -5.44 -7.32 -11.51
C TYR A 63 -5.00 -8.00 -12.81
N ALA A 64 -5.88 -8.77 -13.45
CA ALA A 64 -5.57 -9.44 -14.71
C ALA A 64 -5.40 -8.47 -15.88
N ASP A 65 -5.92 -7.25 -15.77
CA ASP A 65 -5.73 -6.19 -16.76
C ASP A 65 -4.81 -5.12 -16.18
N PRO A 66 -3.50 -5.15 -16.54
CA PRO A 66 -2.53 -4.22 -15.94
C PRO A 66 -2.89 -2.75 -16.13
N LEU A 67 -3.47 -2.38 -17.27
CA LEU A 67 -3.84 -0.99 -17.51
C LEU A 67 -4.96 -0.56 -16.58
N THR A 68 -6.00 -1.38 -16.41
CA THR A 68 -7.10 -1.09 -15.49
C THR A 68 -6.59 -1.05 -14.05
N ALA A 69 -5.72 -1.99 -13.66
CA ALA A 69 -5.15 -2.01 -12.33
C ALA A 69 -4.37 -0.72 -12.05
N ASP A 70 -3.55 -0.28 -12.98
CA ASP A 70 -2.78 0.96 -12.82
C ASP A 70 -3.70 2.17 -12.68
N MET A 71 -4.79 2.22 -13.45
CA MET A 71 -5.73 3.33 -13.38
C MET A 71 -6.46 3.37 -12.04
N VAL A 72 -6.89 2.22 -11.52
CA VAL A 72 -7.56 2.12 -10.22
C VAL A 72 -6.61 2.56 -9.12
N ILE A 73 -5.38 2.05 -9.13
CA ILE A 73 -4.38 2.40 -8.13
C ILE A 73 -4.08 3.90 -8.15
N ALA A 74 -3.81 4.45 -9.33
CA ALA A 74 -3.49 5.86 -9.47
C ALA A 74 -4.64 6.75 -9.01
N SER A 75 -5.87 6.38 -9.35
CA SER A 75 -7.06 7.13 -8.96
C SER A 75 -7.21 7.16 -7.43
N GLU A 76 -7.05 6.01 -6.77
CA GLU A 76 -7.19 5.92 -5.31
C GLU A 76 -6.06 6.66 -4.59
N LEU A 77 -4.82 6.54 -5.07
CA LEU A 77 -3.70 7.24 -4.47
C LEU A 77 -3.86 8.75 -4.59
N LYS A 78 -4.35 9.22 -5.73
CA LYS A 78 -4.61 10.64 -5.93
C LYS A 78 -5.73 11.12 -5.02
N ARG A 79 -6.79 10.33 -4.87
CA ARG A 79 -7.92 10.66 -4.00
C ARG A 79 -7.48 10.78 -2.55
N MET A 80 -6.53 9.96 -2.12
CA MET A 80 -6.02 9.95 -0.74
C MET A 80 -4.95 11.01 -0.49
N GLY A 81 -4.53 11.74 -1.52
CA GLY A 81 -3.52 12.78 -1.37
C GLY A 81 -2.11 12.25 -1.16
N VAL A 82 -1.81 11.10 -1.72
CA VAL A 82 -0.51 10.45 -1.59
C VAL A 82 0.56 11.23 -2.35
N ASP A 83 1.70 11.49 -1.70
CA ASP A 83 2.83 12.19 -2.31
C ASP A 83 3.77 11.25 -3.04
N TYR A 84 4.00 10.05 -2.48
CA TYR A 84 4.92 9.05 -3.03
C TYR A 84 4.34 7.66 -2.93
N VAL A 85 4.71 6.81 -3.89
CA VAL A 85 4.28 5.42 -3.94
C VAL A 85 5.50 4.53 -3.70
N VAL A 86 5.38 3.62 -2.73
CA VAL A 86 6.42 2.65 -2.40
C VAL A 86 5.96 1.27 -2.87
N MET A 87 6.78 0.62 -3.67
CA MET A 87 6.49 -0.74 -4.14
C MET A 87 7.21 -1.73 -3.24
N ALA A 88 6.48 -2.29 -2.30
CA ALA A 88 7.04 -3.19 -1.27
C ALA A 88 6.69 -4.64 -1.61
N GLY A 89 7.27 -5.14 -2.69
CA GLY A 89 7.04 -6.49 -3.15
C GLY A 89 5.80 -6.66 -4.02
N TYR A 90 5.34 -5.57 -4.64
CA TYR A 90 4.19 -5.65 -5.54
C TYR A 90 4.60 -6.30 -6.85
N MET A 91 3.85 -7.33 -7.25
CA MET A 91 4.09 -8.05 -8.51
C MET A 91 2.81 -8.12 -9.32
N ARG A 92 2.96 -8.00 -10.63
CA ARG A 92 1.86 -8.13 -11.58
C ARG A 92 1.92 -9.44 -12.33
#